data_dd77fa8a43708d05a71238840d494921
#
_entry.id   dd77fa8a43708d05a71238840d494921
#
_cell.length_a   1.000
_cell.length_b   1.000
_cell.length_c   1.000
_cell.angle_alpha   90.00
_cell.angle_beta   90.00
_cell.angle_gamma   90.00
#
_symmetry.space_group_name_H-M   'P 1'
#
loop_
_entity.id
_entity.type
_entity.pdbx_description
1 polymer ?
#
loop_
_entity_poly.entity_id
_entity_poly.type
_entity_poly.pdbx_seq_one_letter_code
_entity_poly.pdbx_strand_id
1 'polypeptide(L)'
;IKMVRYESRPISGDDGLAEMEVLTRQLLNEQAAEAGVQTYNFGPLTNGEQYQVDLQLHAKMPIADTYREKVRSFVDFPALKSALEKRDTPLKVVVNAGNGCAGPFFDNIAEGLKLDITRVFHTPDGQFPNGVPNPMLAKCQEDTASVVRAQKADLGIAWDGDFDRCFFFDETGAFIEGYYLVAL
;
A
#
# COMPACT_ATOMS: atom_id res chain seq x y z
N ILE A 1 2.68 -4.05 -10.51
CA ILE A 1 4.05 -4.44 -10.90
C ILE A 1 4.43 -3.62 -12.14
N LYS A 2 5.57 -2.90 -12.07
CA LYS A 2 6.14 -2.20 -13.22
C LYS A 2 7.19 -3.10 -13.84
N MET A 3 7.02 -3.46 -15.12
CA MET A 3 7.96 -4.28 -15.85
C MET A 3 8.67 -3.45 -16.91
N VAL A 4 9.95 -3.70 -17.08
CA VAL A 4 10.78 -3.00 -18.07
C VAL A 4 11.61 -3.99 -18.85
N ARG A 5 11.92 -3.64 -20.11
CA ARG A 5 12.87 -4.35 -20.96
C ARG A 5 14.28 -3.83 -20.77
N TYR A 6 15.20 -4.39 -21.55
CA TYR A 6 16.56 -3.85 -21.71
C TYR A 6 16.53 -2.34 -21.95
N GLU A 7 17.51 -1.63 -21.41
CA GLU A 7 17.59 -0.16 -21.40
C GLU A 7 16.42 0.52 -20.67
N SER A 8 15.80 -0.14 -19.69
CA SER A 8 14.70 0.40 -18.88
C SER A 8 13.46 0.83 -19.67
N ARG A 9 13.24 0.29 -20.86
CA ARG A 9 12.03 0.58 -21.66
C ARG A 9 10.80 -0.03 -20.98
N PRO A 10 9.77 0.74 -20.69
CA PRO A 10 8.54 0.21 -20.11
C PRO A 10 7.90 -0.83 -21.03
N ILE A 11 7.31 -1.86 -20.44
CA ILE A 11 6.43 -2.79 -21.13
C ILE A 11 5.00 -2.26 -20.95
N SER A 12 4.30 -2.04 -22.07
CA SER A 12 2.92 -1.53 -22.11
C SER A 12 1.99 -2.49 -22.83
N GLY A 13 0.69 -2.22 -22.81
CA GLY A 13 -0.32 -2.97 -23.55
C GLY A 13 0.00 -3.08 -25.04
N ASP A 14 0.53 -2.00 -25.62
CA ASP A 14 0.87 -1.91 -27.04
C ASP A 14 2.29 -2.40 -27.34
N ASP A 15 3.09 -2.72 -26.33
CA ASP A 15 4.49 -3.08 -26.47
C ASP A 15 4.89 -4.26 -25.56
N GLY A 16 4.44 -5.46 -25.92
CA GLY A 16 4.89 -6.72 -25.38
C GLY A 16 4.08 -7.29 -24.21
N LEU A 17 3.15 -6.55 -23.61
CA LEU A 17 2.34 -7.10 -22.52
C LEU A 17 1.36 -8.17 -23.02
N ALA A 18 0.76 -7.97 -24.19
CA ALA A 18 -0.15 -8.92 -24.81
C ALA A 18 0.57 -10.23 -25.21
N GLU A 19 1.79 -10.12 -25.74
CA GLU A 19 2.61 -11.29 -26.07
C GLU A 19 3.03 -12.05 -24.80
N MET A 20 3.37 -11.35 -23.72
CA MET A 20 3.65 -11.96 -22.41
C MET A 20 2.43 -12.69 -21.85
N GLU A 21 1.24 -12.13 -22.01
CA GLU A 21 0.00 -12.79 -21.57
C GLU A 21 -0.22 -14.11 -22.34
N VAL A 22 -0.09 -14.08 -23.66
CA VAL A 22 -0.24 -15.29 -24.51
C VAL A 22 0.78 -16.35 -24.09
N LEU A 23 2.06 -15.97 -23.96
CA LEU A 23 3.13 -16.89 -23.56
C LEU A 23 2.89 -17.46 -22.17
N THR A 24 2.46 -16.61 -21.21
CA THR A 24 2.14 -17.07 -19.86
C THR A 24 1.02 -18.09 -19.85
N ARG A 25 -0.04 -17.85 -20.63
CA ARG A 25 -1.16 -18.81 -20.78
C ARG A 25 -0.70 -20.12 -21.38
N GLN A 26 0.17 -20.10 -22.39
CA GLN A 26 0.74 -21.31 -22.99
C GLN A 26 1.55 -22.12 -21.97
N LEU A 27 2.48 -21.48 -21.27
CA LEU A 27 3.33 -22.12 -20.26
C LEU A 27 2.52 -22.70 -19.10
N LEU A 28 1.50 -21.99 -18.62
CA LEU A 28 0.63 -22.48 -17.56
C LEU A 28 -0.19 -23.70 -18.02
N ASN A 29 -0.67 -23.71 -19.25
CA ASN A 29 -1.41 -24.84 -19.81
C ASN A 29 -0.51 -26.08 -20.01
N GLU A 30 0.73 -25.89 -20.48
CA GLU A 30 1.72 -26.96 -20.63
C GLU A 30 2.07 -27.57 -19.27
N GLN A 31 2.40 -26.76 -18.28
CA GLN A 31 2.69 -27.21 -16.92
C GLN A 31 1.50 -27.89 -16.24
N ALA A 32 0.29 -27.39 -16.45
CA ALA A 32 -0.93 -28.00 -15.92
C ALA A 32 -1.20 -29.38 -16.56
N ALA A 33 -0.95 -29.53 -17.85
CA ALA A 33 -1.10 -30.81 -18.56
C ALA A 33 -0.09 -31.84 -18.06
N GLU A 34 1.16 -31.46 -17.82
CA GLU A 34 2.21 -32.33 -17.28
C GLU A 34 1.96 -32.73 -15.81
N ALA A 35 1.43 -31.83 -15.01
CA ALA A 35 1.21 -32.04 -13.58
C ALA A 35 -0.14 -32.68 -13.23
N GLY A 36 -1.03 -32.91 -14.21
CA GLY A 36 -2.39 -33.41 -13.97
C GLY A 36 -3.27 -32.42 -13.18
N VAL A 37 -2.92 -31.14 -13.18
CA VAL A 37 -3.64 -30.07 -12.48
C VAL A 37 -4.75 -29.53 -13.39
N GLN A 38 -5.93 -29.25 -12.81
CA GLN A 38 -7.01 -28.58 -13.57
C GLN A 38 -6.51 -27.24 -14.12
N THR A 39 -6.66 -27.05 -15.42
CA THR A 39 -6.34 -25.80 -16.11
C THR A 39 -7.19 -24.67 -15.56
N TYR A 40 -6.54 -23.64 -15.03
CA TYR A 40 -7.22 -22.41 -14.66
C TYR A 40 -7.61 -21.66 -15.94
N ASN A 41 -8.90 -21.66 -16.25
CA ASN A 41 -9.41 -20.91 -17.39
C ASN A 41 -9.60 -19.45 -16.92
N PHE A 42 -8.57 -18.62 -17.12
CA PHE A 42 -8.71 -17.17 -16.97
C PHE A 42 -9.55 -16.65 -18.13
N GLY A 43 -10.88 -16.77 -18.01
CA GLY A 43 -11.80 -16.09 -18.92
C GLY A 43 -11.53 -14.59 -18.97
N PRO A 44 -12.06 -13.86 -19.97
CA PRO A 44 -11.98 -12.40 -19.94
C PRO A 44 -12.58 -11.90 -18.63
N LEU A 45 -11.91 -10.93 -18.00
CA LEU A 45 -12.40 -10.24 -16.81
C LEU A 45 -13.74 -9.57 -17.14
N THR A 46 -14.83 -10.31 -16.98
CA THR A 46 -16.17 -9.76 -17.07
C THR A 46 -16.56 -9.29 -15.67
N ASN A 47 -17.03 -8.07 -15.57
CA ASN A 47 -17.45 -7.41 -14.35
C ASN A 47 -18.31 -8.35 -13.48
N GLY A 48 -17.78 -8.75 -12.31
CA GLY A 48 -18.53 -9.42 -11.26
C GLY A 48 -18.14 -10.87 -10.92
N GLU A 49 -17.22 -11.51 -11.61
CA GLU A 49 -16.72 -12.82 -11.19
C GLU A 49 -15.57 -12.66 -10.19
N GLN A 50 -15.83 -13.03 -8.93
CA GLN A 50 -14.79 -13.19 -7.92
C GLN A 50 -13.96 -14.42 -8.26
N TYR A 51 -12.70 -14.22 -8.60
CA TYR A 51 -11.74 -15.32 -8.64
C TYR A 51 -11.46 -15.77 -7.21
N GLN A 52 -11.89 -16.96 -6.84
CA GLN A 52 -11.34 -17.65 -5.68
C GLN A 52 -9.93 -18.10 -6.04
N VAL A 53 -8.94 -17.27 -5.76
CA VAL A 53 -7.55 -17.73 -5.70
C VAL A 53 -7.45 -18.65 -4.49
N ASP A 54 -6.89 -19.85 -4.68
CA ASP A 54 -6.59 -20.74 -3.54
C ASP A 54 -5.52 -20.06 -2.67
N LEU A 55 -5.98 -19.33 -1.67
CA LEU A 55 -5.15 -18.60 -0.71
C LEU A 55 -4.29 -19.53 0.17
N GLN A 56 -4.47 -20.84 0.11
CA GLN A 56 -3.65 -21.78 0.88
C GLN A 56 -2.19 -21.79 0.43
N LEU A 57 -1.91 -21.45 -0.81
CA LEU A 57 -0.53 -21.27 -1.30
C LEU A 57 0.14 -20.01 -0.73
N HIS A 58 -0.63 -18.96 -0.40
CA HIS A 58 -0.12 -17.70 0.14
C HIS A 58 0.01 -17.70 1.67
N ALA A 59 -0.66 -18.61 2.36
CA ALA A 59 -0.72 -18.65 3.82
C ALA A 59 0.60 -19.08 4.51
N LYS A 60 1.62 -19.49 3.76
CA LYS A 60 2.83 -20.10 4.33
C LYS A 60 4.07 -19.20 4.33
N MET A 61 4.01 -18.00 3.79
CA MET A 61 5.15 -17.07 3.85
C MET A 61 4.80 -15.88 4.74
N PRO A 62 5.44 -15.72 5.90
CA PRO A 62 5.23 -14.58 6.80
C PRO A 62 5.92 -13.32 6.25
N ILE A 63 5.59 -12.97 5.01
CA ILE A 63 6.17 -11.81 4.30
C ILE A 63 5.90 -10.50 5.06
N ALA A 64 4.74 -10.40 5.72
CA ALA A 64 4.38 -9.22 6.49
C ALA A 64 5.37 -8.99 7.66
N ASP A 65 5.75 -10.03 8.38
CA ASP A 65 6.71 -9.92 9.48
C ASP A 65 8.12 -9.61 8.99
N THR A 66 8.56 -10.29 7.93
CA THR A 66 9.86 -10.01 7.28
C THR A 66 9.92 -8.58 6.75
N TYR A 67 8.83 -8.09 6.15
CA TYR A 67 8.72 -6.71 5.67
C TYR A 67 8.76 -5.72 6.84
N ARG A 68 8.00 -5.95 7.92
CA ARG A 68 8.04 -5.15 9.14
C ARG A 68 9.44 -5.03 9.71
N GLU A 69 10.11 -6.17 9.89
CA GLU A 69 11.48 -6.20 10.42
C GLU A 69 12.44 -5.41 9.53
N LYS A 70 12.31 -5.58 8.22
CA LYS A 70 13.13 -4.85 7.26
C LYS A 70 12.89 -3.34 7.33
N VAL A 71 11.63 -2.89 7.37
CA VAL A 71 11.30 -1.46 7.47
C VAL A 71 11.78 -0.89 8.81
N ARG A 72 11.53 -1.59 9.92
CA ARG A 72 12.01 -1.18 11.24
C ARG A 72 13.54 -1.12 11.33
N SER A 73 14.27 -1.88 10.53
CA SER A 73 15.73 -1.84 10.50
C SER A 73 16.33 -0.57 9.89
N PHE A 74 15.52 0.23 9.20
CA PHE A 74 15.97 1.53 8.66
C PHE A 74 15.93 2.67 9.67
N VAL A 75 15.32 2.45 10.83
CA VAL A 75 15.21 3.44 11.90
C VAL A 75 15.73 2.87 13.23
N ASP A 76 16.18 3.73 14.13
CA ASP A 76 16.42 3.33 15.53
C ASP A 76 15.06 3.18 16.24
N PHE A 77 14.42 2.02 16.00
CA PHE A 77 13.08 1.75 16.54
C PHE A 77 13.03 1.77 18.07
N PRO A 78 14.03 1.27 18.82
CA PRO A 78 14.10 1.41 20.26
C PRO A 78 14.14 2.87 20.73
N ALA A 79 14.95 3.71 20.07
CA ALA A 79 15.03 5.13 20.41
C ALA A 79 13.71 5.85 20.11
N LEU A 80 13.08 5.57 18.95
CA LEU A 80 11.76 6.10 18.58
C LEU A 80 10.71 5.72 19.63
N LYS A 81 10.64 4.45 20.00
CA LYS A 81 9.71 3.93 21.00
C LYS A 81 9.92 4.63 22.34
N SER A 82 11.17 4.72 22.81
CA SER A 82 11.50 5.40 24.05
C SER A 82 11.13 6.89 24.03
N ALA A 83 11.33 7.57 22.89
CA ALA A 83 10.93 8.96 22.74
C ALA A 83 9.41 9.16 22.83
N LEU A 84 8.65 8.27 22.19
CA LEU A 84 7.18 8.31 22.24
C LEU A 84 6.64 7.97 23.65
N GLU A 85 7.28 7.04 24.35
CA GLU A 85 6.89 6.67 25.72
C GLU A 85 7.09 7.81 26.74
N LYS A 86 8.10 8.66 26.52
CA LYS A 86 8.40 9.83 27.37
C LYS A 86 7.42 11.00 27.20
N ARG A 87 6.57 10.96 26.16
CA ARG A 87 5.55 12.00 25.97
C ARG A 87 4.44 11.84 27.01
N ASP A 88 3.97 12.94 27.58
CA ASP A 88 2.83 12.95 28.51
C ASP A 88 1.56 12.43 27.82
N THR A 89 1.36 12.79 26.55
CA THR A 89 0.25 12.33 25.73
C THR A 89 0.77 11.57 24.49
N PRO A 90 0.06 10.52 24.03
CA PRO A 90 0.38 9.86 22.78
C PRO A 90 0.43 10.86 21.61
N LEU A 91 1.34 10.63 20.68
CA LEU A 91 1.36 11.37 19.41
C LEU A 91 0.10 11.02 18.62
N LYS A 92 -0.68 12.03 18.25
CA LYS A 92 -1.90 11.86 17.47
C LYS A 92 -1.58 11.87 15.99
N VAL A 93 -1.89 10.77 15.31
CA VAL A 93 -1.58 10.60 13.89
C VAL A 93 -2.84 10.21 13.11
N VAL A 94 -3.14 10.96 12.06
CA VAL A 94 -4.14 10.56 11.05
C VAL A 94 -3.43 9.77 9.97
N VAL A 95 -3.96 8.58 9.66
CA VAL A 95 -3.42 7.72 8.59
C VAL A 95 -4.51 7.44 7.57
N ASN A 96 -4.29 7.84 6.32
CA ASN A 96 -5.20 7.65 5.21
C ASN A 96 -4.60 6.66 4.20
N ALA A 97 -5.12 5.44 4.19
CA ALA A 97 -4.69 4.39 3.26
C ALA A 97 -5.42 4.43 1.91
N GLY A 98 -6.42 5.32 1.73
CA GLY A 98 -7.18 5.45 0.49
C GLY A 98 -7.85 4.17 0.00
N ASN A 99 -8.19 3.24 0.90
CA ASN A 99 -8.61 1.87 0.59
C ASN A 99 -7.55 1.05 -0.19
N GLY A 100 -6.30 1.48 -0.18
CA GLY A 100 -5.17 0.77 -0.76
C GLY A 100 -4.50 -0.21 0.21
N CYS A 101 -3.29 -0.62 -0.12
CA CYS A 101 -2.56 -1.64 0.63
C CYS A 101 -1.92 -1.14 1.93
N ALA A 102 -1.76 0.19 2.12
CA ALA A 102 -0.99 0.77 3.22
C ALA A 102 -1.54 0.45 4.62
N GLY A 103 -2.87 0.39 4.79
CA GLY A 103 -3.49 0.30 6.10
C GLY A 103 -2.98 -0.83 6.98
N PRO A 104 -3.13 -2.09 6.60
CA PRO A 104 -2.66 -3.23 7.38
C PRO A 104 -1.14 -3.25 7.59
N PHE A 105 -0.37 -2.78 6.59
CA PHE A 105 1.09 -2.69 6.72
C PHE A 105 1.51 -1.61 7.70
N PHE A 106 0.85 -0.46 7.70
CA PHE A 106 1.10 0.59 8.70
C PHE A 106 0.83 0.08 10.11
N ASP A 107 -0.32 -0.57 10.33
CA ASP A 107 -0.67 -1.13 11.65
C ASP A 107 0.40 -2.11 12.14
N ASN A 108 0.86 -2.99 11.27
CA ASN A 108 1.90 -3.96 11.58
C ASN A 108 3.25 -3.27 11.91
N ILE A 109 3.65 -2.23 11.15
CA ILE A 109 4.89 -1.49 11.37
C ILE A 109 4.82 -0.65 12.64
N ALA A 110 3.67 -0.03 12.93
CA ALA A 110 3.47 0.84 14.08
C ALA A 110 3.20 0.09 15.39
N GLU A 111 3.02 -1.23 15.34
CA GLU A 111 2.74 -2.05 16.51
C GLU A 111 3.76 -1.83 17.63
N GLY A 112 3.24 -1.59 18.84
CA GLY A 112 4.05 -1.34 20.04
C GLY A 112 4.57 0.10 20.17
N LEU A 113 4.22 1.03 19.27
CA LEU A 113 4.45 2.46 19.44
C LEU A 113 3.28 3.11 20.17
N LYS A 114 3.58 4.06 21.09
CA LYS A 114 2.58 4.84 21.81
C LYS A 114 2.03 5.95 20.90
N LEU A 115 1.11 5.58 20.02
CA LEU A 115 0.43 6.48 19.08
C LEU A 115 -1.08 6.48 19.35
N ASP A 116 -1.73 7.62 19.12
CA ASP A 116 -3.18 7.76 19.02
C ASP A 116 -3.52 7.89 17.53
N ILE A 117 -4.01 6.80 16.91
CA ILE A 117 -4.13 6.66 15.46
C ILE A 117 -5.59 6.79 15.03
N THR A 118 -5.90 7.84 14.26
CA THR A 118 -7.15 7.97 13.53
C THR A 118 -6.99 7.40 12.11
N ARG A 119 -7.78 6.39 11.77
CA ARG A 119 -7.72 5.68 10.50
C ARG A 119 -8.75 6.20 9.52
N VAL A 120 -8.34 6.51 8.29
CA VAL A 120 -9.19 6.99 7.19
C VAL A 120 -9.04 6.04 6.02
N PHE A 121 -10.15 5.59 5.46
CA PHE A 121 -10.19 4.65 4.31
C PHE A 121 -9.18 3.50 4.46
N HIS A 122 -9.16 2.92 5.65
CA HIS A 122 -8.05 2.08 6.11
C HIS A 122 -8.09 0.65 5.57
N THR A 123 -9.29 0.10 5.38
CA THR A 123 -9.48 -1.26 4.89
C THR A 123 -9.22 -1.32 3.39
N PRO A 124 -8.35 -2.22 2.91
CA PRO A 124 -8.13 -2.42 1.49
C PRO A 124 -9.42 -2.79 0.76
N ASP A 125 -9.70 -2.09 -0.34
CA ASP A 125 -10.83 -2.38 -1.22
C ASP A 125 -10.45 -2.02 -2.66
N GLY A 126 -10.26 -3.02 -3.51
CA GLY A 126 -9.87 -2.83 -4.90
C GLY A 126 -10.90 -2.13 -5.77
N GLN A 127 -12.12 -1.91 -5.27
CA GLN A 127 -13.15 -1.10 -5.94
C GLN A 127 -12.97 0.40 -5.68
N PHE A 128 -12.12 0.78 -4.71
CA PHE A 128 -11.86 2.17 -4.34
C PHE A 128 -13.15 2.99 -4.15
N PRO A 129 -14.02 2.65 -3.18
CA PRO A 129 -15.35 3.28 -3.03
C PRO A 129 -15.27 4.79 -2.76
N ASN A 130 -14.13 5.28 -2.28
CA ASN A 130 -13.87 6.69 -2.03
C ASN A 130 -13.08 7.37 -3.17
N GLY A 131 -12.92 6.66 -4.30
CA GLY A 131 -12.10 7.08 -5.44
C GLY A 131 -10.67 6.54 -5.36
N VAL A 132 -10.01 6.47 -6.52
CA VAL A 132 -8.61 6.03 -6.60
C VAL A 132 -7.73 7.01 -5.82
N PRO A 133 -6.98 6.54 -4.81
CA PRO A 133 -6.20 7.43 -3.96
C PRO A 133 -5.00 8.02 -4.71
N ASN A 134 -4.96 9.33 -4.76
CA ASN A 134 -3.81 10.07 -5.26
C ASN A 134 -3.62 11.35 -4.42
N PRO A 135 -2.81 11.30 -3.35
CA PRO A 135 -2.62 12.45 -2.45
C PRO A 135 -1.97 13.68 -3.09
N MET A 136 -1.56 13.61 -4.35
CA MET A 136 -1.16 14.80 -5.12
C MET A 136 -2.35 15.63 -5.60
N LEU A 137 -3.56 15.08 -5.59
CA LEU A 137 -4.76 15.80 -5.99
C LEU A 137 -5.39 16.50 -4.78
N ALA A 138 -5.79 17.77 -4.94
CA ALA A 138 -6.36 18.60 -3.88
C ALA A 138 -7.54 17.92 -3.15
N LYS A 139 -8.40 17.20 -3.86
CA LYS A 139 -9.51 16.44 -3.27
C LYS A 139 -9.00 15.39 -2.28
N CYS A 140 -8.01 14.58 -2.68
CA CYS A 140 -7.46 13.53 -1.82
C CYS A 140 -6.63 14.11 -0.66
N GLN A 141 -6.05 15.30 -0.84
CA GLN A 141 -5.41 16.03 0.26
C GLN A 141 -6.43 16.45 1.31
N GLU A 142 -7.58 17.00 0.90
CA GLU A 142 -8.62 17.46 1.82
C GLU A 142 -9.23 16.29 2.62
N ASP A 143 -9.35 15.11 2.05
CA ASP A 143 -9.80 13.91 2.76
C ASP A 143 -8.94 13.60 3.99
N THR A 144 -7.65 13.89 3.95
CA THR A 144 -6.72 13.74 5.09
C THR A 144 -6.68 15.00 5.95
N ALA A 145 -6.51 16.16 5.32
CA ALA A 145 -6.35 17.45 5.99
C ALA A 145 -7.54 17.80 6.89
N SER A 146 -8.77 17.56 6.41
CA SER A 146 -9.98 17.81 7.22
C SER A 146 -10.01 16.98 8.50
N VAL A 147 -9.56 15.72 8.44
CA VAL A 147 -9.51 14.84 9.60
C VAL A 147 -8.40 15.26 10.56
N VAL A 148 -7.22 15.66 10.06
CA VAL A 148 -6.13 16.20 10.89
C VAL A 148 -6.63 17.38 11.72
N ARG A 149 -7.30 18.34 11.06
CA ARG A 149 -7.88 19.52 11.74
C ARG A 149 -8.96 19.13 12.75
N ALA A 150 -9.88 18.24 12.37
CA ALA A 150 -10.99 17.83 13.21
C ALA A 150 -10.52 17.09 14.48
N GLN A 151 -9.52 16.23 14.35
CA GLN A 151 -8.95 15.44 15.45
C GLN A 151 -7.88 16.20 16.22
N LYS A 152 -7.47 17.39 15.76
CA LYS A 152 -6.31 18.12 16.27
C LYS A 152 -5.10 17.20 16.37
N ALA A 153 -4.83 16.50 15.26
CA ALA A 153 -3.73 15.56 15.18
C ALA A 153 -2.40 16.30 15.00
N ASP A 154 -1.33 15.71 15.51
CA ASP A 154 0.02 16.27 15.38
C ASP A 154 0.59 16.06 13.97
N LEU A 155 0.11 15.02 13.26
CA LEU A 155 0.61 14.62 11.93
C LEU A 155 -0.48 13.91 11.13
N GLY A 156 -0.53 14.17 9.83
CA GLY A 156 -1.28 13.38 8.85
C GLY A 156 -0.34 12.62 7.91
N ILE A 157 -0.70 11.39 7.57
CA ILE A 157 0.02 10.57 6.59
C ILE A 157 -1.00 10.02 5.60
N ALA A 158 -0.69 10.09 4.31
CA ALA A 158 -1.51 9.50 3.25
C ALA A 158 -0.65 8.74 2.24
N TRP A 159 -1.24 7.71 1.65
CA TRP A 159 -0.59 6.91 0.61
C TRP A 159 -1.47 6.83 -0.63
N ASP A 160 -0.85 6.46 -1.74
CA ASP A 160 -1.55 6.02 -2.93
C ASP A 160 -1.92 4.51 -2.84
N GLY A 161 -2.59 3.99 -3.86
CA GLY A 161 -3.24 2.67 -3.78
C GLY A 161 -2.30 1.49 -3.58
N ASP A 162 -1.15 1.49 -4.23
CA ASP A 162 -0.11 0.46 -4.09
C ASP A 162 0.99 0.83 -3.08
N PHE A 163 0.78 1.95 -2.37
CA PHE A 163 1.59 2.58 -1.32
C PHE A 163 3.10 2.69 -1.62
N ASP A 164 3.43 2.94 -2.88
CA ASP A 164 4.80 3.26 -3.29
C ASP A 164 5.13 4.75 -3.06
N ARG A 165 4.12 5.57 -2.75
CA ARG A 165 4.23 7.01 -2.45
C ARG A 165 3.58 7.32 -1.11
N CYS A 166 4.31 8.08 -0.26
CA CYS A 166 3.89 8.50 1.06
C CYS A 166 3.90 10.03 1.15
N PHE A 167 2.85 10.62 1.72
CA PHE A 167 2.64 12.06 1.81
C PHE A 167 2.30 12.46 3.24
N PHE A 168 2.69 13.66 3.62
CA PHE A 168 2.57 14.14 4.99
C PHE A 168 1.80 15.45 5.07
N PHE A 169 1.15 15.65 6.21
CA PHE A 169 0.41 16.86 6.55
C PHE A 169 0.81 17.29 7.96
N ASP A 170 1.00 18.59 8.15
CA ASP A 170 1.30 19.14 9.48
C ASP A 170 0.05 19.20 10.37
N GLU A 171 0.21 19.69 11.59
CA GLU A 171 -0.86 19.81 12.58
C GLU A 171 -1.99 20.76 12.19
N THR A 172 -1.77 21.61 11.18
CA THR A 172 -2.81 22.51 10.62
C THR A 172 -3.59 21.81 9.48
N GLY A 173 -3.14 20.63 9.06
CA GLY A 173 -3.62 19.93 7.90
C GLY A 173 -3.03 20.45 6.58
N ALA A 174 -1.97 21.26 6.63
CA ALA A 174 -1.28 21.71 5.43
C ALA A 174 -0.43 20.56 4.85
N PHE A 175 -0.52 20.39 3.52
CA PHE A 175 0.27 19.40 2.81
C PHE A 175 1.76 19.78 2.84
N ILE A 176 2.62 18.84 3.21
CA ILE A 176 4.07 19.02 3.25
C ILE A 176 4.65 18.56 1.91
N GLU A 177 5.24 19.49 1.18
CA GLU A 177 5.87 19.19 -0.09
C GLU A 177 7.05 18.22 0.07
N GLY A 178 7.11 17.19 -0.78
CA GLY A 178 8.08 16.09 -0.66
C GLY A 178 9.55 16.54 -0.67
N TYR A 179 9.88 17.67 -1.31
CA TYR A 179 11.25 18.15 -1.34
C TYR A 179 11.75 18.62 0.03
N TYR A 180 10.88 19.05 0.95
CA TYR A 180 11.28 19.35 2.32
C TYR A 180 11.67 18.08 3.08
N LEU A 181 10.96 16.97 2.83
CA LEU A 181 11.26 15.68 3.47
C LEU A 181 12.56 15.05 2.98
N VAL A 182 12.87 15.26 1.69
CA VAL A 182 14.14 14.77 1.11
C VAL A 182 15.34 15.58 1.62
N ALA A 183 15.12 16.82 2.07
CA ALA A 183 16.15 17.69 2.60
C ALA A 183 16.49 17.44 4.08
N LEU A 184 15.65 16.67 4.80
CA LEU A 184 15.87 16.27 6.20
C LEU A 184 16.83 15.10 6.30
#